data_80d1ee4cdc45614a96f9b7e07f16f188
#
_entry.id   80d1ee4cdc45614a96f9b7e07f16f188
#
_cell.length_a   1.000
_cell.length_b   1.000
_cell.length_c   1.000
_cell.angle_alpha   90.00
_cell.angle_beta   90.00
_cell.angle_gamma   90.00
#
_symmetry.space_group_name_H-M   'P 1'
#
loop_
_entity.id
_entity.type
_entity.pdbx_description
1 polymer ?
#
loop_
_entity_poly.entity_id
_entity_poly.type
_entity_poly.pdbx_seq_one_letter_code
_entity_poly.pdbx_strand_id
1 'polypeptide(L)'
;MVLQSSSPSCDANRSRDVGGIVLGIESTAHTFSIGWVDGLGVPGKSISAFVRPVKGGIHPREAADHHAERAGGILAQLLNEEVDINEVKAIAFSQGPGLGPCLRIGASVARSLATKLDVPLVGVNHCVAHIEVGRERCGCDDPVLLYASGGNTQVIAR
;
A
#
# COMPACT_ATOMS: atom_id res chain seq x y z
N MET A 1 -32.98 27.02 8.97
CA MET A 1 -32.30 26.39 10.12
C MET A 1 -31.17 25.54 9.51
N VAL A 2 -29.96 26.10 9.45
CA VAL A 2 -28.80 25.51 8.79
C VAL A 2 -28.01 24.78 9.87
N LEU A 3 -27.90 23.45 9.78
CA LEU A 3 -27.04 22.65 10.64
C LEU A 3 -25.60 22.78 10.11
N GLN A 4 -24.77 23.52 10.82
CA GLN A 4 -23.33 23.52 10.63
C GLN A 4 -22.74 22.24 11.22
N SER A 5 -22.23 21.34 10.36
CA SER A 5 -21.42 20.22 10.77
C SER A 5 -20.01 20.74 11.04
N SER A 6 -19.62 20.81 12.31
CA SER A 6 -18.25 21.04 12.72
C SER A 6 -17.42 19.78 12.44
N SER A 7 -16.53 19.87 11.47
CA SER A 7 -15.46 18.89 11.28
C SER A 7 -14.51 18.90 12.47
N PRO A 8 -14.10 17.76 13.03
CA PRO A 8 -13.08 17.73 14.06
C PRO A 8 -11.74 18.13 13.46
N SER A 9 -11.11 19.14 14.07
CA SER A 9 -9.75 19.55 13.80
C SER A 9 -8.83 18.39 14.19
N CYS A 10 -8.10 17.86 13.22
CA CYS A 10 -7.05 16.87 13.44
C CYS A 10 -5.89 17.60 14.12
N ASP A 11 -5.72 17.37 15.43
CA ASP A 11 -4.60 17.90 16.20
C ASP A 11 -3.29 17.31 15.68
N ALA A 12 -2.52 18.12 14.97
CA ALA A 12 -1.23 17.78 14.36
C ALA A 12 -0.07 17.69 15.39
N ASN A 13 -0.35 17.40 16.65
CA ASN A 13 0.69 17.27 17.68
C ASN A 13 0.45 16.07 18.60
N ARG A 14 0.37 14.85 18.04
CA ARG A 14 0.56 13.63 18.83
C ARG A 14 2.03 13.26 18.78
N SER A 15 2.66 13.31 19.94
CA SER A 15 4.00 12.81 20.17
C SER A 15 4.19 11.42 19.53
N ARG A 16 5.13 11.33 18.57
CA ARG A 16 5.46 10.13 17.78
C ARG A 16 6.21 9.08 18.61
N ASP A 17 5.63 8.63 19.70
CA ASP A 17 6.26 7.65 20.59
C ASP A 17 5.41 6.39 20.74
N VAL A 18 4.88 5.84 19.63
CA VAL A 18 4.13 4.59 19.66
C VAL A 18 4.53 3.68 18.51
N GLY A 19 5.41 2.73 18.80
CA GLY A 19 5.35 1.40 18.20
C GLY A 19 5.97 1.19 16.81
N GLY A 20 6.66 2.16 16.22
CA GLY A 20 7.38 1.97 14.95
C GLY A 20 6.49 2.04 13.71
N ILE A 21 7.09 1.78 12.54
CA ILE A 21 6.48 1.93 11.22
C ILE A 21 6.31 0.56 10.55
N VAL A 22 5.20 0.35 9.86
CA VAL A 22 5.01 -0.77 8.92
C VAL A 22 5.04 -0.22 7.50
N LEU A 23 5.96 -0.72 6.67
CA LEU A 23 5.99 -0.44 5.23
C LEU A 23 5.09 -1.40 4.49
N GLY A 24 4.23 -0.88 3.61
CA GLY A 24 3.37 -1.66 2.71
C GLY A 24 3.82 -1.53 1.26
N ILE A 25 4.00 -2.66 0.56
CA ILE A 25 4.40 -2.73 -0.84
C ILE A 25 3.26 -3.30 -1.67
N GLU A 26 2.80 -2.52 -2.64
CA GLU A 26 1.77 -2.90 -3.61
C GLU A 26 2.36 -3.06 -5.00
N SER A 27 2.07 -4.19 -5.65
CA SER A 27 2.60 -4.50 -6.98
C SER A 27 1.70 -5.42 -7.81
N THR A 28 0.38 -5.46 -7.51
CA THR A 28 -0.51 -6.49 -8.10
C THR A 28 -0.74 -6.35 -9.60
N ALA A 29 -0.71 -5.13 -10.14
CA ALA A 29 -1.01 -4.88 -11.55
C ALA A 29 -0.14 -3.77 -12.15
N HIS A 30 -0.74 -2.65 -12.52
CA HIS A 30 -0.09 -1.58 -13.29
C HIS A 30 0.60 -0.52 -12.43
N THR A 31 0.46 -0.60 -11.13
CA THR A 31 1.06 0.34 -10.20
C THR A 31 2.04 -0.37 -9.27
N PHE A 32 3.24 0.16 -9.14
CA PHE A 32 4.13 -0.17 -8.04
C PHE A 32 4.09 0.97 -7.04
N SER A 33 3.84 0.66 -5.78
CA SER A 33 3.81 1.68 -4.73
C SER A 33 4.38 1.16 -3.41
N ILE A 34 4.92 2.10 -2.62
CA ILE A 34 5.30 1.86 -1.24
C ILE A 34 4.64 2.95 -0.39
N GLY A 35 3.97 2.55 0.66
CA GLY A 35 3.39 3.44 1.66
C GLY A 35 3.75 2.96 3.07
N TRP A 36 3.36 3.72 4.07
CA TRP A 36 3.62 3.36 5.45
C TRP A 36 2.43 3.70 6.36
N VAL A 37 2.38 3.00 7.49
CA VAL A 37 1.49 3.30 8.61
C VAL A 37 2.30 3.32 9.89
N ASP A 38 1.91 4.16 10.83
CA ASP A 38 2.52 4.18 12.17
C ASP A 38 1.98 3.06 13.06
N GLY A 39 2.53 2.93 14.28
CA GLY A 39 2.11 1.91 15.24
C GLY A 39 0.68 2.09 15.75
N LEU A 40 0.03 3.20 15.47
CA LEU A 40 -1.40 3.45 15.76
C LEU A 40 -2.30 3.11 14.56
N GLY A 41 -1.72 2.67 13.43
CA GLY A 41 -2.44 2.39 12.20
C GLY A 41 -2.78 3.65 11.39
N VAL A 42 -2.20 4.82 11.74
CA VAL A 42 -2.42 6.05 10.96
C VAL A 42 -1.57 6.01 9.70
N PRO A 43 -2.20 6.08 8.52
CA PRO A 43 -1.46 6.02 7.26
C PRO A 43 -0.69 7.33 7.01
N GLY A 44 0.57 7.16 6.61
CA GLY A 44 1.37 8.25 6.06
C GLY A 44 1.23 8.36 4.55
N LYS A 45 2.21 9.04 3.94
CA LYS A 45 2.26 9.20 2.48
C LYS A 45 2.64 7.90 1.79
N SER A 46 2.09 7.67 0.60
CA SER A 46 2.54 6.63 -0.31
C SER A 46 3.14 7.24 -1.57
N ILE A 47 4.18 6.60 -2.10
CA ILE A 47 4.82 6.97 -3.37
C ILE A 47 4.57 5.86 -4.37
N SER A 48 4.14 6.23 -5.57
CA SER A 48 3.74 5.27 -6.59
C SER A 48 4.25 5.62 -7.98
N ALA A 49 4.50 4.59 -8.80
CA ALA A 49 4.76 4.70 -10.22
C ALA A 49 3.78 3.83 -11.01
N PHE A 50 3.19 4.42 -12.03
CA PHE A 50 2.15 3.83 -12.84
C PHE A 50 2.64 3.50 -14.25
N VAL A 51 2.35 2.28 -14.73
CA VAL A 51 2.58 1.88 -16.13
C VAL A 51 1.42 2.36 -16.97
N ARG A 52 1.69 3.17 -17.99
CA ARG A 52 0.66 3.57 -18.96
C ARG A 52 0.63 2.56 -20.12
N PRO A 53 -0.45 1.81 -20.29
CA PRO A 53 -0.58 0.91 -21.43
C PRO A 53 -0.62 1.70 -22.75
N VAL A 54 0.14 1.26 -23.74
CA VAL A 54 0.24 1.95 -25.05
C VAL A 54 -0.99 1.66 -25.92
N LYS A 55 -1.55 0.44 -25.85
CA LYS A 55 -2.81 0.03 -26.51
C LYS A 55 -3.40 -1.21 -25.80
N GLY A 56 -4.70 -1.18 -25.50
CA GLY A 56 -5.52 -2.39 -25.29
C GLY A 56 -5.28 -3.20 -24.02
N GLY A 57 -4.51 -2.73 -23.05
CA GLY A 57 -4.26 -3.44 -21.79
C GLY A 57 -2.79 -3.43 -21.38
N ILE A 58 -2.51 -4.04 -20.22
CA ILE A 58 -1.15 -4.12 -19.67
C ILE A 58 -0.56 -5.47 -20.02
N HIS A 59 0.61 -5.47 -20.66
CA HIS A 59 1.40 -6.67 -20.83
C HIS A 59 2.08 -7.03 -19.50
N PRO A 60 1.84 -8.22 -18.90
CA PRO A 60 2.33 -8.55 -17.56
C PRO A 60 3.86 -8.46 -17.40
N ARG A 61 4.61 -8.75 -18.46
CA ARG A 61 6.08 -8.67 -18.46
C ARG A 61 6.55 -7.22 -18.44
N GLU A 62 5.97 -6.36 -19.28
CA GLU A 62 6.30 -4.94 -19.33
C GLU A 62 5.98 -4.24 -18.00
N ALA A 63 4.87 -4.61 -17.37
CA ALA A 63 4.53 -4.11 -16.04
C ALA A 63 5.57 -4.54 -15.00
N ALA A 64 6.02 -5.79 -15.02
CA ALA A 64 7.03 -6.28 -14.10
C ALA A 64 8.40 -5.60 -14.33
N ASP A 65 8.81 -5.41 -15.58
CA ASP A 65 10.05 -4.70 -15.91
C ASP A 65 10.01 -3.26 -15.38
N HIS A 66 8.88 -2.55 -15.60
CA HIS A 66 8.67 -1.22 -15.04
C HIS A 66 8.73 -1.22 -13.50
N HIS A 67 8.13 -2.21 -12.83
CA HIS A 67 8.18 -2.31 -11.38
C HIS A 67 9.62 -2.51 -10.88
N ALA A 68 10.39 -3.37 -11.55
CA ALA A 68 11.79 -3.60 -11.21
C ALA A 68 12.64 -2.33 -11.36
N GLU A 69 12.43 -1.55 -12.43
CA GLU A 69 13.13 -0.30 -12.67
C GLU A 69 12.77 0.79 -11.65
N ARG A 70 11.51 0.86 -11.21
CA ARG A 70 11.01 1.94 -10.36
C ARG A 70 11.14 1.69 -8.86
N ALA A 71 11.17 0.44 -8.44
CA ALA A 71 11.12 0.06 -7.03
C ALA A 71 12.20 0.72 -6.18
N GLY A 72 13.45 0.74 -6.66
CA GLY A 72 14.57 1.36 -5.94
C GLY A 72 14.41 2.87 -5.76
N GLY A 73 13.97 3.55 -6.82
CA GLY A 73 13.76 5.01 -6.78
C GLY A 73 12.61 5.40 -5.84
N ILE A 74 11.50 4.65 -5.87
CA ILE A 74 10.35 4.87 -5.00
C ILE A 74 10.73 4.64 -3.53
N LEU A 75 11.48 3.57 -3.24
CA LEU A 75 11.95 3.30 -1.89
C LEU A 75 12.88 4.42 -1.40
N ALA A 76 13.87 4.82 -2.21
CA ALA A 76 14.80 5.87 -1.85
C ALA A 76 14.07 7.19 -1.57
N GLN A 77 13.08 7.55 -2.39
CA GLN A 77 12.29 8.74 -2.20
C GLN A 77 11.51 8.69 -0.88
N LEU A 78 10.85 7.56 -0.58
CA LEU A 78 10.10 7.40 0.68
C LEU A 78 10.99 7.55 1.91
N LEU A 79 12.15 6.92 1.90
CA LEU A 79 13.10 6.97 3.01
C LEU A 79 13.73 8.36 3.21
N ASN A 80 13.92 9.11 2.12
CA ASN A 80 14.48 10.46 2.20
C ASN A 80 13.46 11.51 2.65
N GLU A 81 12.19 11.34 2.30
CA GLU A 81 11.16 12.35 2.51
C GLU A 81 10.28 12.10 3.74
N GLU A 82 10.05 10.83 4.10
CA GLU A 82 8.94 10.47 4.99
C GLU A 82 9.30 9.52 6.14
N VAL A 83 10.26 8.64 5.98
CA VAL A 83 10.46 7.50 6.88
C VAL A 83 11.91 7.32 7.28
N ASP A 84 12.18 7.30 8.59
CA ASP A 84 13.46 6.77 9.09
C ASP A 84 13.42 5.25 9.04
N ILE A 85 14.37 4.66 8.30
CA ILE A 85 14.48 3.21 8.12
C ILE A 85 14.67 2.46 9.44
N ASN A 86 15.23 3.09 10.47
CA ASN A 86 15.43 2.50 11.79
C ASN A 86 14.13 2.36 12.59
N GLU A 87 13.10 3.10 12.21
CA GLU A 87 11.77 3.02 12.82
C GLU A 87 10.91 1.90 12.21
N VAL A 88 11.35 1.30 11.11
CA VAL A 88 10.61 0.22 10.45
C VAL A 88 10.65 -1.05 11.29
N LYS A 89 9.47 -1.58 11.62
CA LYS A 89 9.27 -2.77 12.48
C LYS A 89 8.67 -3.96 11.75
N ALA A 90 8.08 -3.75 10.58
CA ALA A 90 7.58 -4.83 9.74
C ALA A 90 7.49 -4.39 8.27
N ILE A 91 7.54 -5.35 7.37
CA ILE A 91 7.27 -5.16 5.95
C ILE A 91 6.02 -5.97 5.58
N ALA A 92 5.02 -5.31 5.01
CA ALA A 92 3.86 -5.94 4.42
C ALA A 92 3.93 -5.86 2.89
N PHE A 93 3.39 -6.84 2.18
CA PHE A 93 3.33 -6.80 0.72
C PHE A 93 2.06 -7.47 0.19
N SER A 94 1.57 -7.02 -0.95
CA SER A 94 0.46 -7.66 -1.65
C SER A 94 0.90 -9.01 -2.20
N GLN A 95 0.34 -10.08 -1.61
CA GLN A 95 0.62 -11.46 -1.99
C GLN A 95 -0.18 -11.91 -3.22
N GLY A 96 -1.30 -11.27 -3.47
CA GLY A 96 -2.25 -11.54 -4.55
C GLY A 96 -3.70 -11.27 -4.11
N PRO A 97 -4.66 -11.42 -5.03
CA PRO A 97 -4.53 -11.74 -6.45
C PRO A 97 -3.89 -10.61 -7.27
N GLY A 98 -3.30 -10.97 -8.43
CA GLY A 98 -2.66 -10.01 -9.32
C GLY A 98 -1.85 -10.67 -10.43
N LEU A 99 -1.13 -9.87 -11.23
CA LEU A 99 -0.26 -10.34 -12.29
C LEU A 99 0.98 -11.01 -11.69
N GLY A 100 1.15 -12.32 -11.93
CA GLY A 100 2.22 -13.12 -11.33
C GLY A 100 3.63 -12.53 -11.47
N PRO A 101 4.06 -12.02 -12.64
CA PRO A 101 5.35 -11.36 -12.79
C PRO A 101 5.49 -10.12 -11.87
N CYS A 102 4.47 -9.28 -11.78
CA CYS A 102 4.44 -8.09 -10.93
C CYS A 102 4.52 -8.44 -9.44
N LEU A 103 3.69 -9.41 -9.01
CA LEU A 103 3.71 -9.93 -7.63
C LEU A 103 5.08 -10.42 -7.20
N ARG A 104 5.82 -11.09 -8.11
CA ARG A 104 7.19 -11.55 -7.82
C ARG A 104 8.16 -10.40 -7.56
N ILE A 105 8.04 -9.30 -8.29
CA ILE A 105 8.89 -8.12 -8.03
C ILE A 105 8.60 -7.56 -6.64
N GLY A 106 7.33 -7.30 -6.31
CA GLY A 106 6.96 -6.80 -4.98
C GLY A 106 7.40 -7.72 -3.85
N ALA A 107 7.18 -9.04 -4.00
CA ALA A 107 7.63 -10.02 -3.02
C ALA A 107 9.16 -10.07 -2.86
N SER A 108 9.92 -9.89 -3.95
CA SER A 108 11.39 -9.84 -3.91
C SER A 108 11.88 -8.60 -3.17
N VAL A 109 11.33 -7.43 -3.48
CA VAL A 109 11.64 -6.16 -2.80
C VAL A 109 11.31 -6.27 -1.31
N ALA A 110 10.10 -6.74 -0.97
CA ALA A 110 9.65 -6.89 0.40
C ALA A 110 10.56 -7.84 1.21
N ARG A 111 10.89 -8.99 0.63
CA ARG A 111 11.78 -9.98 1.28
C ARG A 111 13.19 -9.43 1.47
N SER A 112 13.74 -8.73 0.48
CA SER A 112 15.07 -8.13 0.59
C SER A 112 15.12 -7.09 1.70
N LEU A 113 14.10 -6.24 1.81
CA LEU A 113 13.99 -5.26 2.89
C LEU A 113 13.83 -5.92 4.26
N ALA A 114 12.90 -6.87 4.39
CA ALA A 114 12.66 -7.57 5.65
C ALA A 114 13.92 -8.29 6.14
N THR A 115 14.64 -8.96 5.23
CA THR A 115 15.91 -9.63 5.55
C THR A 115 17.00 -8.62 5.94
N LYS A 116 17.10 -7.50 5.23
CA LYS A 116 18.11 -6.47 5.51
C LYS A 116 17.90 -5.79 6.85
N LEU A 117 16.64 -5.56 7.23
CA LEU A 117 16.27 -4.87 8.46
C LEU A 117 16.06 -5.82 9.65
N ASP A 118 16.09 -7.12 9.41
CA ASP A 118 15.78 -8.17 10.41
C ASP A 118 14.40 -7.97 11.05
N VAL A 119 13.39 -7.71 10.22
CA VAL A 119 12.01 -7.47 10.65
C VAL A 119 11.03 -8.48 10.03
N PRO A 120 9.86 -8.71 10.65
CA PRO A 120 8.84 -9.58 10.11
C PRO A 120 8.37 -9.20 8.71
N LEU A 121 8.09 -10.22 7.89
CA LEU A 121 7.50 -10.09 6.55
C LEU A 121 6.07 -10.64 6.54
N VAL A 122 5.10 -9.84 6.12
CA VAL A 122 3.67 -10.17 6.13
C VAL A 122 3.09 -10.14 4.72
N GLY A 123 2.55 -11.27 4.26
CA GLY A 123 1.79 -11.33 3.01
C GLY A 123 0.34 -10.92 3.24
N VAL A 124 -0.15 -9.94 2.46
CA VAL A 124 -1.50 -9.40 2.55
C VAL A 124 -2.29 -9.70 1.28
N ASN A 125 -3.52 -10.18 1.43
CA ASN A 125 -4.42 -10.31 0.28
C ASN A 125 -4.85 -8.93 -0.21
N HIS A 126 -4.67 -8.67 -1.51
CA HIS A 126 -4.96 -7.38 -2.13
C HIS A 126 -6.43 -6.91 -1.94
N CYS A 127 -7.39 -7.82 -2.05
CA CYS A 127 -8.80 -7.48 -1.85
C CYS A 127 -9.11 -7.17 -0.38
N VAL A 128 -8.47 -7.87 0.56
CA VAL A 128 -8.59 -7.58 1.99
C VAL A 128 -8.00 -6.20 2.31
N ALA A 129 -6.87 -5.84 1.71
CA ALA A 129 -6.29 -4.50 1.87
C ALA A 129 -7.27 -3.39 1.43
N HIS A 130 -8.00 -3.59 0.34
CA HIS A 130 -9.04 -2.64 -0.09
C HIS A 130 -10.18 -2.52 0.92
N ILE A 131 -10.62 -3.63 1.53
CA ILE A 131 -11.66 -3.61 2.57
C ILE A 131 -11.17 -2.83 3.79
N GLU A 132 -9.93 -3.08 4.25
CA GLU A 132 -9.38 -2.42 5.42
C GLU A 132 -9.19 -0.91 5.21
N VAL A 133 -8.73 -0.49 4.02
CA VAL A 133 -8.70 0.95 3.67
C VAL A 133 -10.10 1.56 3.66
N GLY A 134 -11.09 0.84 3.15
CA GLY A 134 -12.49 1.27 3.16
C GLY A 134 -13.02 1.43 4.59
N ARG A 135 -12.76 0.46 5.46
CA ARG A 135 -13.14 0.50 6.89
C ARG A 135 -12.55 1.73 7.58
N GLU A 136 -11.27 1.93 7.43
CA GLU A 136 -10.54 3.05 8.04
C GLU A 136 -11.08 4.40 7.55
N ARG A 137 -11.29 4.56 6.24
CA ARG A 137 -11.75 5.82 5.65
C ARG A 137 -13.22 6.15 5.91
N CYS A 138 -14.07 5.15 5.99
CA CYS A 138 -15.51 5.33 6.21
C CYS A 138 -15.91 5.27 7.69
N GLY A 139 -15.00 4.85 8.58
CA GLY A 139 -15.32 4.60 9.99
C GLY A 139 -16.40 3.53 10.15
N CYS A 140 -16.42 2.53 9.25
CA CYS A 140 -17.43 1.48 9.21
C CYS A 140 -16.77 0.12 9.50
N ASP A 141 -17.30 -0.61 10.49
CA ASP A 141 -16.70 -1.89 10.93
C ASP A 141 -16.99 -3.04 9.97
N ASP A 142 -18.09 -2.99 9.22
CA ASP A 142 -18.51 -4.05 8.30
C ASP A 142 -18.97 -3.47 6.95
N PRO A 143 -18.05 -2.97 6.11
CA PRO A 143 -18.39 -2.39 4.82
C PRO A 143 -18.71 -3.45 3.77
N VAL A 144 -19.67 -3.15 2.90
CA VAL A 144 -19.81 -3.84 1.63
C VAL A 144 -18.94 -3.13 0.60
N LEU A 145 -17.94 -3.82 0.07
CA LEU A 145 -17.02 -3.28 -0.94
C LEU A 145 -17.49 -3.61 -2.35
N LEU A 146 -17.74 -2.60 -3.17
CA LEU A 146 -17.80 -2.76 -4.61
C LEU A 146 -16.39 -2.63 -5.19
N TYR A 147 -15.77 -3.76 -5.48
CA TYR A 147 -14.46 -3.81 -6.13
C TYR A 147 -14.62 -3.82 -7.65
N ALA A 148 -14.31 -2.71 -8.30
CA ALA A 148 -14.38 -2.56 -9.74
C ALA A 148 -12.99 -2.25 -10.30
N SER A 149 -12.31 -3.25 -10.85
CA SER A 149 -11.03 -3.10 -11.53
C SER A 149 -11.16 -3.58 -12.96
N GLY A 150 -11.04 -2.72 -13.94
CA GLY A 150 -11.04 -2.95 -15.40
C GLY A 150 -11.48 -4.32 -15.94
N GLY A 151 -10.89 -5.40 -15.51
CA GLY A 151 -11.22 -6.78 -15.92
C GLY A 151 -12.01 -7.60 -14.90
N ASN A 152 -12.27 -7.07 -13.71
CA ASN A 152 -12.94 -7.78 -12.63
C ASN A 152 -13.85 -6.85 -11.84
N THR A 153 -15.08 -7.29 -11.58
CA THR A 153 -16.02 -6.58 -10.71
C THR A 153 -16.58 -7.57 -9.69
N GLN A 154 -16.43 -7.25 -8.43
CA GLN A 154 -16.87 -8.09 -7.32
C GLN A 154 -17.59 -7.25 -6.27
N VAL A 155 -18.58 -7.84 -5.63
CA VAL A 155 -19.17 -7.33 -4.38
C VAL A 155 -18.65 -8.21 -3.27
N ILE A 156 -17.95 -7.62 -2.33
CA ILE A 156 -17.32 -8.33 -1.21
C ILE A 156 -17.97 -7.84 0.08
N ALA A 157 -18.53 -8.75 0.84
CA ALA A 157 -19.01 -8.57 2.21
C ALA A 157 -18.20 -9.51 3.12
N ARG A 158 -18.03 -9.13 4.37
CA ARG A 158 -17.33 -9.93 5.37
C ARG A 158 -18.32 -10.69 6.22
#